data_245c5bec1551d3786bfac3af322ceb5c
#
_entry.id   245c5bec1551d3786bfac3af322ceb5c
#
_cell.length_a   1.000
_cell.length_b   1.000
_cell.length_c   1.000
_cell.angle_alpha   90.00
_cell.angle_beta   90.00
_cell.angle_gamma   90.00
#
_symmetry.space_group_name_H-M   'P 1'
#
loop_
_entity.id
_entity.type
_entity.pdbx_description
1 polymer ?
#
loop_
_entity_poly.entity_id
_entity_poly.type
_entity_poly.pdbx_seq_one_letter_code
_entity_poly.pdbx_strand_id
1 'polypeptide(L)'
;MQKVSGIKSLIILVVLLPWLSGCYSLKGYSIDENVSTFYVDDFKSTALNAPATINQTFGEALKDKISKESRLKYSDLEPHLEFGGTVQNFIVTSVAPQPGETTSFNRLTIHVSVEYTNHLDPKDQWTKTFSHFADFPSDQNLLPVQDDLIDIIFEQILEDIFNQAFNNW
;
A
#
# COMPACT_ATOMS: atom_id res chain seq x y z
N MET A 1 -31.07 -56.82 -8.30
CA MET A 1 -30.37 -56.32 -7.13
C MET A 1 -29.16 -55.47 -7.52
N GLN A 2 -29.32 -54.39 -8.38
CA GLN A 2 -28.21 -53.53 -8.86
C GLN A 2 -28.35 -52.02 -8.58
N LYS A 3 -29.40 -51.61 -7.88
CA LYS A 3 -29.65 -50.15 -7.63
C LYS A 3 -29.00 -49.59 -6.35
N VAL A 4 -28.48 -50.41 -5.44
CA VAL A 4 -27.96 -49.96 -4.14
C VAL A 4 -26.47 -49.54 -4.19
N SER A 5 -25.73 -50.02 -5.21
CA SER A 5 -24.30 -49.73 -5.36
C SER A 5 -24.05 -48.26 -5.77
N GLY A 6 -24.89 -47.70 -6.64
CA GLY A 6 -24.72 -46.31 -7.12
C GLY A 6 -24.97 -45.23 -6.06
N ILE A 7 -25.91 -45.49 -5.15
CA ILE A 7 -26.23 -44.55 -4.06
C ILE A 7 -25.11 -44.49 -3.03
N LYS A 8 -24.48 -45.61 -2.71
CA LYS A 8 -23.33 -45.64 -1.79
C LYS A 8 -22.10 -44.91 -2.37
N SER A 9 -21.86 -45.08 -3.69
CA SER A 9 -20.77 -44.37 -4.38
C SER A 9 -21.01 -42.87 -4.45
N LEU A 10 -22.26 -42.45 -4.65
CA LEU A 10 -22.64 -41.03 -4.68
C LEU A 10 -22.49 -40.36 -3.28
N ILE A 11 -22.85 -41.09 -2.22
CA ILE A 11 -22.71 -40.58 -0.83
C ILE A 11 -21.24 -40.43 -0.46
N ILE A 12 -20.36 -41.36 -0.87
CA ILE A 12 -18.92 -41.28 -0.63
C ILE A 12 -18.31 -40.09 -1.38
N LEU A 13 -18.76 -39.79 -2.59
CA LEU A 13 -18.30 -38.65 -3.37
C LEU A 13 -18.69 -37.32 -2.73
N VAL A 14 -19.91 -37.20 -2.19
CA VAL A 14 -20.42 -35.98 -1.52
C VAL A 14 -19.72 -35.74 -0.17
N VAL A 15 -19.31 -36.76 0.53
CA VAL A 15 -18.58 -36.64 1.82
C VAL A 15 -17.11 -36.26 1.61
N LEU A 16 -16.52 -36.55 0.45
CA LEU A 16 -15.12 -36.19 0.13
C LEU A 16 -14.95 -34.75 -0.35
N LEU A 17 -16.01 -34.08 -0.86
CA LEU A 17 -15.95 -32.72 -1.39
C LEU A 17 -15.53 -31.62 -0.38
N PRO A 18 -15.93 -31.63 0.91
CA PRO A 18 -15.56 -30.57 1.83
C PRO A 18 -14.08 -30.58 2.27
N TRP A 19 -13.32 -31.60 1.97
CA TRP A 19 -11.91 -31.70 2.35
C TRP A 19 -10.95 -31.00 1.38
N LEU A 20 -11.46 -30.48 0.25
CA LEU A 20 -10.70 -29.74 -0.77
C LEU A 20 -10.78 -28.22 -0.62
N SER A 21 -11.46 -27.70 0.41
CA SER A 21 -11.41 -26.28 0.76
C SER A 21 -10.09 -25.95 1.46
N GLY A 22 -8.97 -26.17 0.80
CA GLY A 22 -7.69 -25.60 1.18
C GLY A 22 -7.81 -24.08 1.09
N CYS A 23 -7.67 -23.37 2.21
CA CYS A 23 -7.47 -21.92 2.22
C CYS A 23 -6.22 -21.58 1.41
N TYR A 24 -6.40 -21.25 0.14
CA TYR A 24 -5.35 -20.65 -0.67
C TYR A 24 -5.17 -19.21 -0.20
N SER A 25 -4.26 -18.99 0.73
CA SER A 25 -3.77 -17.65 1.06
C SER A 25 -2.78 -17.24 -0.01
N LEU A 26 -3.26 -16.54 -1.03
CA LEU A 26 -2.43 -15.89 -2.06
C LEU A 26 -1.83 -14.58 -1.49
N LYS A 27 -1.08 -14.65 -0.42
CA LYS A 27 -0.21 -13.55 -0.01
C LYS A 27 1.14 -13.76 -0.68
N GLY A 28 1.32 -13.15 -1.87
CA GLY A 28 2.51 -13.29 -2.72
C GLY A 28 3.70 -12.45 -2.31
N TYR A 29 3.87 -12.09 -1.04
CA TYR A 29 5.07 -11.40 -0.56
C TYR A 29 5.99 -12.38 0.19
N SER A 30 7.29 -12.24 -0.04
CA SER A 30 8.33 -13.05 0.58
C SER A 30 9.18 -12.18 1.50
N ILE A 31 8.85 -12.17 2.80
CA ILE A 31 9.72 -11.58 3.81
C ILE A 31 10.60 -12.68 4.37
N ASP A 32 11.93 -12.46 4.43
CA ASP A 32 12.88 -13.41 5.03
C ASP A 32 12.43 -13.81 6.45
N GLU A 33 12.48 -15.09 6.76
CA GLU A 33 12.00 -15.64 8.05
C GLU A 33 12.70 -15.02 9.27
N ASN A 34 13.93 -14.55 9.11
CA ASN A 34 14.71 -13.89 10.15
C ASN A 34 14.25 -12.46 10.42
N VAL A 35 13.57 -11.83 9.47
CA VAL A 35 13.02 -10.47 9.60
C VAL A 35 11.71 -10.54 10.38
N SER A 36 11.63 -9.91 11.54
CA SER A 36 10.47 -9.98 12.44
C SER A 36 9.98 -8.62 12.95
N THR A 37 10.80 -7.57 12.83
CA THR A 37 10.48 -6.23 13.34
C THR A 37 10.70 -5.16 12.28
N PHE A 38 9.96 -4.06 12.41
CA PHE A 38 10.12 -2.88 11.59
C PHE A 38 9.91 -1.60 12.41
N TYR A 39 10.47 -0.51 11.93
CA TYR A 39 10.30 0.84 12.44
C TYR A 39 9.98 1.80 11.29
N VAL A 40 9.17 2.80 11.57
CA VAL A 40 8.91 3.93 10.67
C VAL A 40 9.36 5.17 11.41
N ASP A 41 10.42 5.80 10.89
CA ASP A 41 10.95 7.06 11.41
C ASP A 41 10.01 8.24 11.11
N ASP A 42 10.20 9.34 11.80
CA ASP A 42 9.43 10.55 11.59
C ASP A 42 9.66 11.12 10.18
N PHE A 43 8.67 10.96 9.32
CA PHE A 43 8.71 11.56 7.97
C PHE A 43 8.81 13.08 8.08
N LYS A 44 9.56 13.68 7.17
CA LYS A 44 9.66 15.14 7.01
C LYS A 44 8.74 15.62 5.89
N SER A 45 8.48 16.91 5.84
CA SER A 45 7.81 17.53 4.70
C SER A 45 8.57 18.78 4.24
N THR A 46 8.82 18.83 2.93
CA THR A 46 9.29 20.02 2.21
C THR A 46 8.24 20.50 1.21
N ALA A 47 7.09 19.84 1.17
CA ALA A 47 6.01 20.14 0.24
C ALA A 47 5.35 21.48 0.59
N LEU A 48 5.45 22.42 -0.32
CA LEU A 48 4.74 23.70 -0.20
C LEU A 48 3.23 23.49 -0.39
N ASN A 49 2.43 24.26 0.33
CA ASN A 49 0.96 24.23 0.30
C ASN A 49 0.31 22.90 0.76
N ALA A 50 1.08 21.96 1.27
CA ALA A 50 0.54 20.75 1.88
C ALA A 50 -0.01 21.04 3.30
N PRO A 51 -0.94 20.23 3.82
CA PRO A 51 -1.31 20.26 5.22
C PRO A 51 -0.09 20.10 6.13
N ALA A 52 -0.05 20.84 7.24
CA ALA A 52 1.08 20.80 8.17
C ALA A 52 1.34 19.40 8.77
N THR A 53 0.34 18.54 8.80
CA THR A 53 0.38 17.18 9.37
C THR A 53 0.66 16.10 8.32
N ILE A 54 0.86 16.45 7.04
CA ILE A 54 0.91 15.50 5.93
C ILE A 54 2.00 14.42 6.13
N ASN A 55 3.14 14.80 6.68
CA ASN A 55 4.24 13.89 6.98
C ASN A 55 3.89 12.90 8.09
N GLN A 56 3.22 13.37 9.16
CA GLN A 56 2.76 12.52 10.25
C GLN A 56 1.67 11.56 9.74
N THR A 57 0.68 12.05 9.02
CA THR A 57 -0.39 11.24 8.41
C THR A 57 0.20 10.14 7.53
N PHE A 58 1.21 10.47 6.71
CA PHE A 58 1.87 9.48 5.86
C PHE A 58 2.62 8.40 6.66
N GLY A 59 3.41 8.81 7.66
CA GLY A 59 4.17 7.88 8.52
C GLY A 59 3.26 6.92 9.29
N GLU A 60 2.15 7.43 9.85
CA GLU A 60 1.15 6.61 10.53
C GLU A 60 0.47 5.63 9.57
N ALA A 61 0.10 6.08 8.36
CA ALA A 61 -0.50 5.23 7.35
C ALA A 61 0.45 4.12 6.87
N LEU A 62 1.75 4.42 6.69
CA LEU A 62 2.76 3.41 6.34
C LEU A 62 2.94 2.37 7.44
N LYS A 63 3.04 2.81 8.70
CA LYS A 63 3.12 1.93 9.86
C LYS A 63 1.90 1.00 9.94
N ASP A 64 0.72 1.56 9.75
CA ASP A 64 -0.54 0.82 9.77
C ASP A 64 -0.61 -0.24 8.65
N LYS A 65 -0.22 0.14 7.42
CA LYS A 65 -0.19 -0.79 6.28
C LYS A 65 0.75 -1.96 6.54
N ILE A 66 1.99 -1.69 6.95
CA ILE A 66 2.96 -2.76 7.24
C ILE A 66 2.45 -3.67 8.37
N SER A 67 1.88 -3.09 9.43
CA SER A 67 1.36 -3.85 10.57
C SER A 67 0.18 -4.74 10.20
N LYS A 68 -0.69 -4.29 9.30
CA LYS A 68 -1.92 -5.02 8.90
C LYS A 68 -1.66 -6.09 7.83
N GLU A 69 -0.73 -5.81 6.91
CA GLU A 69 -0.53 -6.65 5.73
C GLU A 69 0.70 -7.56 5.83
N SER A 70 1.57 -7.34 6.84
CA SER A 70 2.71 -8.22 7.08
C SER A 70 2.62 -8.94 8.42
N ARG A 71 3.56 -9.87 8.66
CA ARG A 71 3.74 -10.53 9.95
C ARG A 71 4.66 -9.76 10.90
N LEU A 72 5.20 -8.63 10.46
CA LEU A 72 6.20 -7.85 11.19
C LEU A 72 5.57 -7.12 12.38
N LYS A 73 6.34 -6.96 13.44
CA LYS A 73 5.95 -6.21 14.63
C LYS A 73 6.67 -4.87 14.66
N TYR A 74 5.93 -3.83 14.98
CA TYR A 74 6.53 -2.52 15.20
C TYR A 74 7.43 -2.53 16.44
N SER A 75 8.65 -1.99 16.29
CA SER A 75 9.62 -1.85 17.38
C SER A 75 10.55 -0.67 17.08
N ASP A 76 10.73 0.21 18.03
CA ASP A 76 11.69 1.32 18.01
C ASP A 76 13.05 0.91 18.59
N LEU A 77 13.15 -0.30 19.12
CA LEU A 77 14.38 -0.84 19.69
C LEU A 77 14.97 -1.90 18.75
N GLU A 78 16.12 -1.59 18.15
CA GLU A 78 16.86 -2.48 17.24
C GLU A 78 15.95 -3.12 16.16
N PRO A 79 15.26 -2.32 15.34
CA PRO A 79 14.38 -2.85 14.29
C PRO A 79 15.22 -3.57 13.23
N HIS A 80 14.67 -4.62 12.63
CA HIS A 80 15.29 -5.30 11.50
C HIS A 80 15.15 -4.48 10.21
N LEU A 81 13.96 -3.89 9.99
CA LEU A 81 13.69 -3.00 8.87
C LEU A 81 13.38 -1.59 9.36
N GLU A 82 13.89 -0.61 8.64
CA GLU A 82 13.64 0.80 8.93
C GLU A 82 13.17 1.52 7.68
N PHE A 83 12.12 2.32 7.83
CA PHE A 83 11.55 3.17 6.80
C PHE A 83 11.59 4.62 7.28
N GLY A 84 12.13 5.50 6.46
CA GLY A 84 12.13 6.94 6.69
C GLY A 84 11.88 7.68 5.38
N GLY A 85 11.81 9.00 5.44
CA GLY A 85 11.72 9.76 4.19
C GLY A 85 11.13 11.15 4.30
N THR A 86 10.71 11.67 3.14
CA THR A 86 10.25 13.06 3.01
C THR A 86 9.11 13.16 2.01
N VAL A 87 8.01 13.81 2.40
CA VAL A 87 6.98 14.29 1.48
C VAL A 87 7.55 15.53 0.77
N GLN A 88 7.89 15.37 -0.51
CA GLN A 88 8.66 16.37 -1.24
C GLN A 88 7.76 17.40 -1.93
N ASN A 89 6.67 16.96 -2.54
CA ASN A 89 5.82 17.81 -3.35
C ASN A 89 4.33 17.54 -3.09
N PHE A 90 3.57 18.63 -3.18
CA PHE A 90 2.11 18.66 -3.15
C PHE A 90 1.67 19.69 -4.19
N ILE A 91 1.34 19.23 -5.40
CA ILE A 91 1.19 20.08 -6.58
C ILE A 91 -0.21 19.90 -7.16
N VAL A 92 -0.89 21.03 -7.39
CA VAL A 92 -2.14 21.06 -8.14
C VAL A 92 -1.89 21.62 -9.52
N THR A 93 -2.32 20.90 -10.55
CA THR A 93 -2.24 21.32 -11.95
C THR A 93 -3.58 21.21 -12.63
N SER A 94 -3.87 22.09 -13.59
CA SER A 94 -5.07 21.99 -14.41
C SER A 94 -4.85 21.00 -15.54
N VAL A 95 -5.81 20.09 -15.74
CA VAL A 95 -5.81 19.09 -16.81
C VAL A 95 -6.77 19.54 -17.92
N ALA A 96 -6.22 19.69 -19.13
CA ALA A 96 -7.04 20.04 -20.28
C ALA A 96 -8.02 18.91 -20.63
N PRO A 97 -9.28 19.23 -21.02
CA PRO A 97 -10.24 18.25 -21.47
C PRO A 97 -9.71 17.47 -22.68
N GLN A 98 -9.95 16.18 -22.74
CA GLN A 98 -9.67 15.38 -23.93
C GLN A 98 -10.72 15.67 -25.03
N PRO A 99 -10.39 15.42 -26.32
CA PRO A 99 -11.37 15.58 -27.41
C PRO A 99 -12.65 14.77 -27.14
N GLY A 100 -13.78 15.49 -27.00
CA GLY A 100 -15.08 14.90 -26.67
C GLY A 100 -15.49 15.00 -25.21
N GLU A 101 -14.60 15.43 -24.31
CA GLU A 101 -14.94 15.75 -22.91
C GLU A 101 -15.31 17.22 -22.77
N THR A 102 -16.33 17.49 -22.00
CA THR A 102 -16.81 18.86 -21.68
C THR A 102 -16.39 19.34 -20.30
N THR A 103 -15.84 18.44 -19.47
CA THR A 103 -15.47 18.73 -18.09
C THR A 103 -13.96 18.91 -17.97
N SER A 104 -13.53 20.00 -17.37
CA SER A 104 -12.14 20.24 -16.98
C SER A 104 -11.88 19.69 -15.58
N PHE A 105 -10.68 19.18 -15.33
CA PHE A 105 -10.27 18.69 -14.04
C PHE A 105 -9.01 19.43 -13.54
N ASN A 106 -8.87 19.46 -12.25
CA ASN A 106 -7.59 19.73 -11.59
C ASN A 106 -7.03 18.41 -11.07
N ARG A 107 -5.71 18.32 -11.02
CA ARG A 107 -4.98 17.14 -10.56
C ARG A 107 -4.12 17.50 -9.37
N LEU A 108 -4.34 16.82 -8.25
CA LEU A 108 -3.42 16.82 -7.13
C LEU A 108 -2.40 15.70 -7.31
N THR A 109 -1.11 16.03 -7.27
CA THR A 109 -0.01 15.06 -7.31
C THR A 109 0.83 15.19 -6.06
N ILE A 110 1.15 14.06 -5.41
CA ILE A 110 2.02 14.01 -4.25
C ILE A 110 3.25 13.15 -4.60
N HIS A 111 4.44 13.62 -4.16
CA HIS A 111 5.70 12.88 -4.29
C HIS A 111 6.27 12.63 -2.90
N VAL A 112 6.61 11.38 -2.64
CA VAL A 112 7.23 10.96 -1.38
C VAL A 112 8.53 10.22 -1.69
N SER A 113 9.64 10.73 -1.17
CA SER A 113 10.91 10.02 -1.15
C SER A 113 10.95 9.12 0.08
N VAL A 114 11.20 7.85 -0.13
CA VAL A 114 11.29 6.84 0.93
C VAL A 114 12.68 6.24 0.94
N GLU A 115 13.23 6.14 2.11
CA GLU A 115 14.49 5.47 2.44
C GLU A 115 14.15 4.18 3.19
N TYR A 116 14.65 3.07 2.69
CA TYR A 116 14.49 1.75 3.30
C TYR A 116 15.85 1.17 3.63
N THR A 117 15.98 0.61 4.81
CA THR A 117 17.19 -0.06 5.28
C THR A 117 16.83 -1.40 5.92
N ASN A 118 17.53 -2.45 5.51
CA ASN A 118 17.49 -3.75 6.18
C ASN A 118 18.76 -3.91 7.02
N HIS A 119 18.62 -3.87 8.34
CA HIS A 119 19.74 -3.98 9.26
C HIS A 119 20.35 -5.39 9.34
N LEU A 120 19.64 -6.41 8.85
CA LEU A 120 20.14 -7.79 8.76
C LEU A 120 20.91 -8.05 7.47
N ASP A 121 20.60 -7.31 6.39
CA ASP A 121 21.35 -7.36 5.12
C ASP A 121 21.68 -5.94 4.64
N PRO A 122 22.91 -5.45 4.85
CA PRO A 122 23.31 -4.09 4.44
C PRO A 122 23.28 -3.85 2.93
N LYS A 123 23.07 -4.86 2.10
CA LYS A 123 22.91 -4.70 0.64
C LYS A 123 21.46 -4.46 0.26
N ASP A 124 20.52 -4.82 1.10
CA ASP A 124 19.10 -4.61 0.92
C ASP A 124 18.70 -3.25 1.49
N GLN A 125 19.07 -2.21 0.76
CA GLN A 125 18.72 -0.82 1.07
C GLN A 125 18.47 -0.04 -0.22
N TRP A 126 17.53 0.89 -0.17
CA TRP A 126 17.23 1.74 -1.32
C TRP A 126 16.62 3.09 -0.88
N THR A 127 16.77 4.06 -1.76
CA THR A 127 16.04 5.34 -1.69
C THR A 127 15.31 5.52 -3.00
N LYS A 128 13.99 5.72 -2.93
CA LYS A 128 13.14 5.84 -4.12
C LYS A 128 12.04 6.86 -3.90
N THR A 129 11.73 7.62 -4.94
CA THR A 129 10.57 8.52 -4.96
C THR A 129 9.38 7.83 -5.59
N PHE A 130 8.28 7.84 -4.86
CA PHE A 130 6.97 7.36 -5.28
C PHE A 130 6.07 8.55 -5.55
N SER A 131 5.19 8.43 -6.54
CA SER A 131 4.30 9.52 -6.93
C SER A 131 2.98 9.00 -7.44
N HIS A 132 1.90 9.49 -6.88
CA HIS A 132 0.55 9.25 -7.38
C HIS A 132 -0.26 10.54 -7.43
N PHE A 133 -1.40 10.49 -8.13
CA PHE A 133 -2.28 11.64 -8.30
C PHE A 133 -3.75 11.23 -8.15
N ALA A 134 -4.57 12.24 -7.85
CA ALA A 134 -6.03 12.14 -7.93
C ALA A 134 -6.60 13.39 -8.60
N ASP A 135 -7.62 13.21 -9.42
CA ASP A 135 -8.28 14.28 -10.17
C ASP A 135 -9.55 14.71 -9.44
N PHE A 136 -9.84 16.00 -9.50
CA PHE A 136 -11.08 16.59 -8.96
C PHE A 136 -11.64 17.64 -9.92
N PRO A 137 -12.97 17.93 -9.92
CA PRO A 137 -13.60 18.90 -10.81
C PRO A 137 -12.94 20.28 -10.71
N SER A 138 -12.70 20.92 -11.84
CA SER A 138 -12.03 22.23 -11.89
C SER A 138 -12.84 23.38 -11.30
N ASP A 139 -14.17 23.22 -11.17
CA ASP A 139 -15.09 24.15 -10.53
C ASP A 139 -15.17 23.98 -9.01
N GLN A 140 -14.50 22.98 -8.47
CA GLN A 140 -14.43 22.70 -7.05
C GLN A 140 -13.13 23.23 -6.43
N ASN A 141 -13.22 23.84 -5.23
CA ASN A 141 -12.04 24.19 -4.46
C ASN A 141 -11.38 22.93 -3.89
N LEU A 142 -10.04 22.95 -3.79
CA LEU A 142 -9.29 21.81 -3.24
C LEU A 142 -9.66 21.52 -1.78
N LEU A 143 -9.80 22.56 -0.94
CA LEU A 143 -9.85 22.42 0.53
C LEU A 143 -10.94 21.46 1.03
N PRO A 144 -12.18 21.47 0.49
CA PRO A 144 -13.23 20.55 0.94
C PRO A 144 -13.00 19.08 0.58
N VAL A 145 -12.15 18.79 -0.41
CA VAL A 145 -11.90 17.42 -0.93
C VAL A 145 -10.46 16.96 -0.69
N GLN A 146 -9.64 17.84 -0.08
CA GLN A 146 -8.21 17.61 0.05
C GLN A 146 -7.87 16.34 0.80
N ASP A 147 -8.54 16.07 1.92
CA ASP A 147 -8.26 14.92 2.76
C ASP A 147 -8.61 13.62 2.03
N ASP A 148 -9.76 13.56 1.35
CA ASP A 148 -10.17 12.40 0.54
C ASP A 148 -9.17 12.12 -0.60
N LEU A 149 -8.68 13.19 -1.27
CA LEU A 149 -7.68 13.06 -2.33
C LEU A 149 -6.33 12.58 -1.80
N ILE A 150 -5.91 13.06 -0.63
CA ILE A 150 -4.69 12.60 0.06
C ILE A 150 -4.80 11.11 0.37
N ASP A 151 -5.92 10.67 0.92
CA ASP A 151 -6.14 9.26 1.27
C ASP A 151 -6.06 8.36 0.03
N ILE A 152 -6.70 8.74 -1.08
CA ILE A 152 -6.65 8.01 -2.36
C ILE A 152 -5.20 7.92 -2.86
N ILE A 153 -4.46 9.03 -2.83
CA ILE A 153 -3.07 9.08 -3.32
C ILE A 153 -2.15 8.26 -2.40
N PHE A 154 -2.32 8.39 -1.09
CA PHE A 154 -1.50 7.66 -0.12
C PHE A 154 -1.72 6.15 -0.21
N GLU A 155 -2.95 5.69 -0.39
CA GLU A 155 -3.24 4.27 -0.58
C GLU A 155 -2.41 3.68 -1.73
N GLN A 156 -2.31 4.37 -2.87
CA GLN A 156 -1.53 3.93 -4.01
C GLN A 156 -0.02 3.98 -3.75
N ILE A 157 0.47 5.07 -3.15
CA ILE A 157 1.90 5.20 -2.81
C ILE A 157 2.31 4.11 -1.80
N LEU A 158 1.49 3.86 -0.79
CA LEU A 158 1.74 2.86 0.23
C LEU A 158 1.76 1.45 -0.34
N GLU A 159 0.87 1.16 -1.31
CA GLU A 159 0.89 -0.12 -2.04
C GLU A 159 2.19 -0.30 -2.82
N ASP A 160 2.64 0.73 -3.53
CA ASP A 160 3.89 0.70 -4.28
C ASP A 160 5.11 0.51 -3.36
N ILE A 161 5.13 1.17 -2.19
CA ILE A 161 6.20 1.01 -1.19
C ILE A 161 6.20 -0.41 -0.63
N PHE A 162 5.03 -0.93 -0.27
CA PHE A 162 4.89 -2.29 0.25
C PHE A 162 5.36 -3.32 -0.77
N ASN A 163 4.95 -3.16 -2.03
CA ASN A 163 5.39 -4.03 -3.12
C ASN A 163 6.90 -3.93 -3.36
N GLN A 164 7.49 -2.72 -3.30
CA GLN A 164 8.92 -2.53 -3.48
C GLN A 164 9.75 -3.16 -2.36
N ALA A 165 9.24 -3.12 -1.12
CA ALA A 165 9.96 -3.65 0.04
C ALA A 165 9.81 -5.17 0.21
N PHE A 166 8.66 -5.74 -0.17
CA PHE A 166 8.32 -7.12 0.18
C PHE A 166 8.03 -8.04 -1.01
N ASN A 167 7.85 -7.50 -2.21
CA ASN A 167 7.67 -8.29 -3.43
C ASN A 167 8.95 -8.20 -4.28
N ASN A 168 9.95 -9.01 -3.98
CA ASN A 168 11.12 -9.19 -4.84
C ASN A 168 10.70 -10.05 -6.03
N TRP A 169 10.50 -9.41 -7.19
CA TRP A 169 10.35 -10.05 -8.50
C TRP A 169 11.68 -10.05 -9.22
#